data_b6f0d6c6e7ae8e683f0dfd535e959fec
#
_entry.id   b6f0d6c6e7ae8e683f0dfd535e959fec
#
_cell.length_a   1.000
_cell.length_b   1.000
_cell.length_c   1.000
_cell.angle_alpha   90.00
_cell.angle_beta   90.00
_cell.angle_gamma   90.00
#
_symmetry.space_group_name_H-M   'P 1'
#
loop_
_entity.id
_entity.type
_entity.pdbx_description
1 polymer ?
#
loop_
_entity_poly.entity_id
_entity_poly.type
_entity_poly.pdbx_seq_one_letter_code
_entity_poly.pdbx_strand_id
1 'polypeptide(L)'
;SVLVPGIYEEDGVQFMADQDRPLTQEEYTLTYSGNVEHGKVTVPAGGRARVTVQIDLTETGKGNLDVFPNGIYVEGFIGLEALNGGVDLSAPFLGFYGDWYQAPVLEPTAYDGQTPMTDSTKLGLFNYEDGNGFLLGMNAKTGQYEKKYLMISSDYCMSNGVSAMVYQLRNAKQLRFSVTRDDTGEEYYSHTIQNAGKSIWYPAYNLFYYNADSTMWNMTCSYEDGLISRVPDGAYTYQVEAWGEGAGEEDVQAFSLPLVIDSEDPRVLGYEAVEEDGKLFLDVELSDNNFVMAAQLVDETEQNALSEGVMLEGNQPGETVKLRFDLTYAQQLGAVRGRLYMLDYAYNEAFSDVVSLELGGFQPESVTVDPSQGTALVGHVWNLEAIVRPEEYLTPEQRQVTWSV
;
A
#
# COMPACT_ATOMS: atom_id res chain seq x y z
N SER A 1 24.34 -31.50 -26.40
CA SER A 1 22.93 -31.11 -26.33
C SER A 1 22.77 -29.87 -25.49
N VAL A 2 21.66 -29.21 -25.68
CA VAL A 2 21.26 -28.01 -24.92
C VAL A 2 19.82 -28.19 -24.46
N LEU A 3 19.56 -27.82 -23.20
CA LEU A 3 18.24 -27.67 -22.63
C LEU A 3 17.85 -26.22 -22.71
N VAL A 4 16.75 -25.93 -23.36
CA VAL A 4 16.17 -24.58 -23.48
C VAL A 4 14.69 -24.62 -23.13
N PRO A 5 14.15 -23.58 -22.45
CA PRO A 5 12.74 -23.54 -22.14
C PRO A 5 11.89 -23.43 -23.41
N GLY A 6 10.76 -24.09 -23.39
CA GLY A 6 9.72 -24.03 -24.43
C GLY A 6 8.34 -23.94 -23.82
N ILE A 7 7.37 -23.37 -24.56
CA ILE A 7 5.97 -23.34 -24.16
C ILE A 7 5.26 -24.50 -24.83
N TYR A 8 4.49 -25.22 -24.03
CA TYR A 8 3.64 -26.35 -24.44
C TYR A 8 2.20 -26.03 -24.09
N GLU A 9 1.30 -26.59 -24.87
CA GLU A 9 -0.12 -26.53 -24.59
C GLU A 9 -0.69 -27.94 -24.51
N GLU A 10 -1.37 -28.25 -23.42
CA GLU A 10 -2.10 -29.50 -23.23
C GLU A 10 -3.46 -29.16 -22.60
N ASP A 11 -4.54 -29.66 -23.23
CA ASP A 11 -5.93 -29.40 -22.80
C ASP A 11 -6.28 -27.90 -22.63
N GLY A 12 -5.72 -27.02 -23.46
CA GLY A 12 -5.93 -25.57 -23.39
C GLY A 12 -5.17 -24.85 -22.28
N VAL A 13 -4.28 -25.56 -21.59
CA VAL A 13 -3.39 -25.00 -20.55
C VAL A 13 -1.99 -24.91 -21.11
N GLN A 14 -1.42 -23.69 -21.03
CA GLN A 14 -0.02 -23.47 -21.40
C GLN A 14 0.89 -23.68 -20.19
N PHE A 15 1.98 -24.40 -20.40
CA PHE A 15 3.01 -24.59 -19.40
C PHE A 15 4.41 -24.53 -20.04
N MET A 16 5.38 -24.17 -19.23
CA MET A 16 6.78 -24.13 -19.61
C MET A 16 7.47 -25.44 -19.22
N ALA A 17 8.25 -25.99 -20.14
CA ALA A 17 9.14 -27.10 -19.85
C ALA A 17 10.41 -27.00 -20.67
N ASP A 18 11.50 -27.56 -20.15
CA ASP A 18 12.77 -27.59 -20.84
C ASP A 18 12.78 -28.66 -21.96
N GLN A 19 13.33 -28.26 -23.09
CA GLN A 19 13.55 -29.19 -24.23
C GLN A 19 15.03 -29.51 -24.35
N ASP A 20 15.37 -30.78 -24.33
CA ASP A 20 16.68 -31.26 -24.73
C ASP A 20 16.74 -31.39 -26.25
N ARG A 21 17.69 -30.70 -26.87
CA ARG A 21 17.96 -30.82 -28.29
C ARG A 21 19.46 -30.85 -28.57
N PRO A 22 19.88 -31.61 -29.57
CA PRO A 22 21.26 -31.52 -30.07
C PRO A 22 21.44 -30.18 -30.75
N LEU A 23 22.64 -29.57 -30.57
CA LEU A 23 23.05 -28.42 -31.34
C LEU A 23 23.35 -28.79 -32.77
N THR A 24 22.96 -27.93 -33.70
CA THR A 24 23.37 -28.06 -35.10
C THR A 24 24.82 -27.59 -35.27
N GLN A 25 25.46 -27.98 -36.37
CA GLN A 25 26.86 -27.59 -36.63
C GLN A 25 27.07 -26.07 -36.79
N GLU A 26 26.00 -25.33 -37.07
CA GLU A 26 26.02 -23.87 -37.19
C GLU A 26 25.96 -23.17 -35.82
N GLU A 27 25.46 -23.87 -34.81
CA GLU A 27 25.32 -23.32 -33.46
C GLU A 27 26.52 -23.56 -32.55
N TYR A 28 27.52 -24.30 -32.97
CA TYR A 28 28.73 -24.47 -32.16
C TYR A 28 30.01 -24.56 -33.01
N THR A 29 31.08 -24.13 -32.40
CA THR A 29 32.46 -24.24 -32.97
C THR A 29 33.32 -24.96 -31.95
N LEU A 30 34.10 -25.91 -32.43
CA LEU A 30 35.08 -26.62 -31.63
C LEU A 30 36.49 -26.20 -32.03
N THR A 31 37.29 -25.81 -31.05
CA THR A 31 38.74 -25.57 -31.25
C THR A 31 39.50 -26.47 -30.28
N TYR A 32 40.61 -26.96 -30.76
CA TYR A 32 41.40 -27.97 -30.06
C TYR A 32 42.83 -27.50 -29.87
N SER A 33 43.45 -27.89 -28.74
CA SER A 33 44.89 -27.82 -28.55
C SER A 33 45.40 -29.20 -28.14
N GLY A 34 46.50 -29.62 -28.73
CA GLY A 34 47.09 -30.96 -28.55
C GLY A 34 47.04 -31.79 -29.83
N ASN A 35 47.14 -33.09 -29.71
CA ASN A 35 47.17 -34.03 -30.87
C ASN A 35 45.72 -34.30 -31.30
N VAL A 36 45.28 -33.65 -32.38
CA VAL A 36 43.91 -33.77 -32.91
C VAL A 36 43.93 -34.22 -34.35
N GLU A 37 43.27 -35.27 -34.66
CA GLU A 37 43.13 -35.82 -36.00
C GLU A 37 41.66 -36.12 -36.27
N HIS A 38 41.09 -35.49 -37.31
CA HIS A 38 39.68 -35.71 -37.73
C HIS A 38 38.65 -35.59 -36.59
N GLY A 39 38.78 -34.59 -35.70
CA GLY A 39 37.89 -34.39 -34.58
C GLY A 39 38.11 -35.33 -33.40
N LYS A 40 39.14 -36.21 -33.48
CA LYS A 40 39.52 -37.12 -32.40
C LYS A 40 40.70 -36.51 -31.64
N VAL A 41 40.54 -36.41 -30.33
CA VAL A 41 41.58 -35.87 -29.45
C VAL A 41 42.30 -37.03 -28.76
N THR A 42 43.62 -37.13 -28.98
CA THR A 42 44.46 -38.11 -28.29
C THR A 42 45.19 -37.46 -27.12
N VAL A 43 44.90 -37.95 -25.92
CA VAL A 43 45.57 -37.49 -24.70
C VAL A 43 46.57 -38.58 -24.26
N PRO A 44 47.88 -38.34 -24.32
CA PRO A 44 48.89 -39.31 -23.87
C PRO A 44 48.83 -39.46 -22.34
N ALA A 45 49.37 -40.59 -21.85
CA ALA A 45 49.43 -40.83 -20.41
C ALA A 45 50.11 -39.67 -19.66
N GLY A 46 49.47 -39.12 -18.65
CA GLY A 46 49.95 -37.92 -17.91
C GLY A 46 49.86 -36.62 -18.69
N GLY A 47 49.36 -36.63 -19.93
CA GLY A 47 49.21 -35.44 -20.79
C GLY A 47 47.90 -34.69 -20.57
N ARG A 48 47.76 -33.60 -21.33
CA ARG A 48 46.55 -32.78 -21.33
C ARG A 48 46.17 -32.40 -22.75
N ALA A 49 44.87 -32.30 -23.02
CA ALA A 49 44.35 -31.66 -24.20
C ALA A 49 43.29 -30.65 -23.79
N ARG A 50 43.14 -29.57 -24.56
CA ARG A 50 42.07 -28.60 -24.33
C ARG A 50 41.10 -28.63 -25.50
N VAL A 51 39.85 -28.77 -25.21
CA VAL A 51 38.77 -28.61 -26.17
C VAL A 51 37.98 -27.36 -25.73
N THR A 52 37.87 -26.39 -26.62
CA THR A 52 37.08 -25.20 -26.41
C THR A 52 35.82 -25.34 -27.26
N VAL A 53 34.67 -25.27 -26.60
CA VAL A 53 33.36 -25.30 -27.24
C VAL A 53 32.82 -23.87 -27.18
N GLN A 54 32.57 -23.28 -28.31
CA GLN A 54 31.88 -22.02 -28.43
C GLN A 54 30.47 -22.31 -28.95
N ILE A 55 29.43 -21.89 -28.19
CA ILE A 55 28.03 -22.06 -28.55
C ILE A 55 27.51 -20.69 -28.97
N ASP A 56 26.89 -20.61 -30.14
CA ASP A 56 26.23 -19.43 -30.65
C ASP A 56 24.75 -19.73 -30.86
N LEU A 57 23.94 -19.15 -29.98
CA LEU A 57 22.49 -19.29 -30.00
C LEU A 57 21.77 -18.05 -30.53
N THR A 58 22.51 -17.12 -31.17
CA THR A 58 21.97 -15.81 -31.55
C THR A 58 20.70 -15.93 -32.41
N GLU A 59 20.72 -16.78 -33.42
CA GLU A 59 19.53 -16.93 -34.29
C GLU A 59 18.40 -17.74 -33.64
N THR A 60 18.73 -18.78 -32.89
CA THR A 60 17.78 -19.61 -32.17
C THR A 60 17.19 -18.88 -30.96
N GLY A 61 18.03 -18.08 -30.29
CA GLY A 61 17.65 -17.35 -29.08
C GLY A 61 16.70 -16.18 -29.32
N LYS A 62 16.73 -15.59 -30.53
CA LYS A 62 15.81 -14.45 -30.86
C LYS A 62 14.35 -14.82 -30.61
N GLY A 63 13.90 -15.96 -31.12
CA GLY A 63 12.52 -16.40 -30.90
C GLY A 63 12.19 -16.70 -29.43
N ASN A 64 13.20 -17.10 -28.64
CA ASN A 64 13.01 -17.32 -27.21
C ASN A 64 12.85 -16.01 -26.45
N LEU A 65 13.55 -14.94 -26.82
CA LEU A 65 13.40 -13.63 -26.17
C LEU A 65 12.07 -12.96 -26.47
N ASP A 66 11.40 -13.28 -27.58
CA ASP A 66 10.05 -12.84 -27.86
C ASP A 66 9.04 -13.43 -26.86
N VAL A 67 9.31 -14.61 -26.34
CA VAL A 67 8.48 -15.34 -25.36
C VAL A 67 8.95 -15.06 -23.94
N PHE A 68 10.26 -15.01 -23.73
CA PHE A 68 10.90 -14.81 -22.44
C PHE A 68 11.73 -13.52 -22.43
N PRO A 69 11.11 -12.34 -22.39
CA PRO A 69 11.80 -11.07 -22.57
C PRO A 69 12.89 -10.80 -21.51
N ASN A 70 12.77 -11.41 -20.35
CA ASN A 70 13.75 -11.29 -19.27
C ASN A 70 14.98 -12.21 -19.45
N GLY A 71 15.08 -12.91 -20.59
CA GLY A 71 16.14 -13.89 -20.85
C GLY A 71 15.82 -15.28 -20.36
N ILE A 72 16.68 -16.22 -20.72
CA ILE A 72 16.54 -17.65 -20.37
C ILE A 72 17.86 -18.24 -19.88
N TYR A 73 17.77 -19.22 -19.01
CA TYR A 73 18.90 -20.10 -18.74
C TYR A 73 19.05 -21.09 -19.87
N VAL A 74 20.28 -21.34 -20.25
CA VAL A 74 20.69 -22.35 -21.24
C VAL A 74 21.65 -23.29 -20.56
N GLU A 75 21.25 -24.51 -20.41
CA GLU A 75 22.08 -25.55 -19.81
C GLU A 75 22.24 -26.75 -20.74
N GLY A 76 23.18 -27.63 -20.45
CA GLY A 76 23.36 -28.80 -21.26
C GLY A 76 24.61 -29.60 -20.88
N PHE A 77 24.96 -30.50 -21.78
CA PHE A 77 26.10 -31.38 -21.56
C PHE A 77 27.04 -31.39 -22.76
N ILE A 78 28.34 -31.34 -22.47
CA ILE A 78 29.40 -31.60 -23.42
C ILE A 78 29.82 -33.08 -23.20
N GLY A 79 29.48 -33.95 -24.15
CA GLY A 79 29.85 -35.35 -24.10
C GLY A 79 31.19 -35.62 -24.78
N LEU A 80 32.00 -36.49 -24.22
CA LEU A 80 33.25 -37.01 -24.78
C LEU A 80 33.13 -38.54 -24.84
N GLU A 81 33.06 -39.11 -26.06
CA GLU A 81 32.94 -40.53 -26.29
C GLU A 81 34.34 -41.17 -26.33
N ALA A 82 34.52 -42.23 -25.57
CA ALA A 82 35.77 -42.97 -25.52
C ALA A 82 35.89 -43.99 -26.66
N LEU A 83 36.73 -43.70 -27.66
CA LEU A 83 36.88 -44.53 -28.85
C LEU A 83 37.65 -45.84 -28.62
N ASN A 84 38.29 -46.01 -27.47
CA ASN A 84 39.14 -47.18 -27.13
C ASN A 84 38.50 -48.10 -26.10
N GLY A 85 37.19 -48.04 -25.92
CA GLY A 85 36.45 -48.84 -24.92
C GLY A 85 36.62 -48.35 -23.47
N GLY A 86 37.13 -47.13 -23.29
CA GLY A 86 37.15 -46.45 -21.98
C GLY A 86 35.80 -45.94 -21.57
N VAL A 87 35.78 -45.16 -20.51
CA VAL A 87 34.56 -44.54 -19.98
C VAL A 87 34.27 -43.23 -20.70
N ASP A 88 33.06 -43.05 -21.17
CA ASP A 88 32.57 -41.78 -21.69
C ASP A 88 32.49 -40.77 -20.55
N LEU A 89 32.80 -39.52 -20.90
CA LEU A 89 32.80 -38.41 -19.97
C LEU A 89 31.77 -37.36 -20.40
N SER A 90 31.18 -36.68 -19.44
CA SER A 90 30.32 -35.56 -19.69
C SER A 90 30.68 -34.40 -18.74
N ALA A 91 30.54 -33.19 -19.23
CA ALA A 91 30.66 -31.95 -18.44
C ALA A 91 29.39 -31.16 -18.62
N PRO A 92 28.64 -30.87 -17.52
CA PRO A 92 27.51 -29.94 -17.60
C PRO A 92 27.99 -28.51 -17.81
N PHE A 93 27.18 -27.72 -18.48
CA PHE A 93 27.35 -26.27 -18.54
C PHE A 93 26.04 -25.57 -18.27
N LEU A 94 26.12 -24.36 -17.73
CA LEU A 94 25.02 -23.44 -17.52
C LEU A 94 25.43 -22.08 -18.02
N GLY A 95 24.61 -21.46 -18.84
CA GLY A 95 24.76 -20.09 -19.32
C GLY A 95 23.43 -19.34 -19.20
N PHE A 96 23.51 -18.07 -19.49
CA PHE A 96 22.33 -17.21 -19.58
C PHE A 96 22.33 -16.55 -20.95
N TYR A 97 21.17 -16.58 -21.64
CA TYR A 97 20.95 -15.90 -22.91
C TYR A 97 19.94 -14.78 -22.71
N GLY A 98 20.36 -13.53 -22.95
CA GLY A 98 19.60 -12.32 -22.73
C GLY A 98 20.39 -11.28 -21.94
N ASP A 99 19.72 -10.18 -21.59
CA ASP A 99 20.29 -9.20 -20.69
C ASP A 99 20.00 -9.58 -19.24
N TRP A 100 21.07 -9.90 -18.50
CA TRP A 100 20.97 -10.30 -17.10
C TRP A 100 20.33 -9.22 -16.23
N TYR A 101 20.48 -7.94 -16.58
CA TYR A 101 19.95 -6.81 -15.80
C TYR A 101 18.53 -6.44 -16.16
N GLN A 102 18.00 -6.91 -17.30
CA GLN A 102 16.64 -6.66 -17.72
C GLN A 102 15.61 -7.37 -16.82
N ALA A 103 15.97 -8.55 -16.28
CA ALA A 103 15.07 -9.28 -15.39
C ALA A 103 14.85 -8.51 -14.08
N PRO A 104 13.60 -8.22 -13.71
CA PRO A 104 13.30 -7.39 -12.55
C PRO A 104 13.82 -8.00 -11.24
N VAL A 105 14.29 -7.15 -10.34
CA VAL A 105 14.64 -7.51 -8.96
C VAL A 105 13.41 -7.47 -8.09
N LEU A 106 12.54 -6.48 -8.32
CA LEU A 106 11.35 -6.22 -7.51
C LEU A 106 10.09 -6.67 -8.22
N GLU A 107 9.17 -7.22 -7.47
CA GLU A 107 7.79 -7.36 -7.89
C GLU A 107 7.11 -6.01 -8.06
N PRO A 108 6.11 -5.90 -8.95
CA PRO A 108 5.37 -4.65 -9.12
C PRO A 108 4.64 -4.25 -7.84
N THR A 109 4.26 -2.98 -7.75
CA THR A 109 3.44 -2.50 -6.65
C THR A 109 1.97 -2.89 -6.84
N ALA A 110 1.24 -3.03 -5.74
CA ALA A 110 -0.21 -3.29 -5.79
C ALA A 110 -1.00 -2.14 -6.43
N TYR A 111 -0.39 -0.96 -6.52
CA TYR A 111 -1.01 0.28 -7.00
C TYR A 111 -0.88 0.50 -8.52
N ASP A 112 -0.14 -0.36 -9.22
CA ASP A 112 0.14 -0.22 -10.65
C ASP A 112 -0.74 -1.10 -11.53
N GLY A 113 -1.62 -1.90 -10.93
CA GLY A 113 -2.54 -2.80 -11.64
C GLY A 113 -1.86 -3.94 -12.40
N GLN A 114 -0.58 -4.19 -12.13
CA GLN A 114 0.17 -5.29 -12.71
C GLN A 114 -0.01 -6.56 -11.88
N THR A 115 -0.04 -7.70 -12.55
CA THR A 115 -0.09 -9.00 -11.86
C THR A 115 1.30 -9.40 -11.39
N PRO A 116 1.53 -9.60 -10.10
CA PRO A 116 2.80 -10.07 -9.58
C PRO A 116 2.97 -11.58 -9.84
N MET A 117 4.21 -12.05 -9.81
CA MET A 117 4.51 -13.50 -9.83
C MET A 117 4.38 -14.13 -8.44
N THR A 118 4.67 -13.38 -7.38
CA THR A 118 4.59 -13.86 -6.00
C THR A 118 3.53 -13.10 -5.21
N ASP A 119 3.80 -11.86 -4.83
CA ASP A 119 2.87 -10.91 -4.23
C ASP A 119 3.34 -9.48 -4.53
N SER A 120 2.40 -8.52 -4.52
CA SER A 120 2.71 -7.13 -4.84
C SER A 120 3.32 -6.39 -3.66
N THR A 121 4.28 -5.51 -3.95
CA THR A 121 4.80 -4.58 -2.97
C THR A 121 3.72 -3.60 -2.50
N LYS A 122 3.62 -3.38 -1.20
CA LYS A 122 2.62 -2.51 -0.55
C LYS A 122 3.27 -1.68 0.55
N LEU A 123 2.76 -0.48 0.78
CA LEU A 123 3.03 0.27 2.01
C LEU A 123 2.06 -0.15 3.11
N GLY A 124 2.52 -0.16 4.33
CA GLY A 124 1.70 -0.38 5.50
C GLY A 124 2.18 0.42 6.70
N LEU A 125 1.32 0.57 7.67
CA LEU A 125 1.64 1.07 9.00
C LEU A 125 1.70 -0.11 9.95
N PHE A 126 2.80 -0.24 10.70
CA PHE A 126 3.02 -1.38 11.60
C PHE A 126 3.47 -0.91 12.97
N ASN A 127 2.98 -1.58 14.00
CA ASN A 127 3.35 -1.33 15.38
C ASN A 127 4.73 -1.93 15.68
N TYR A 128 5.57 -1.20 16.41
CA TYR A 128 6.93 -1.63 16.75
C TYR A 128 6.98 -2.77 17.77
N GLU A 129 5.96 -2.90 18.62
CA GLU A 129 5.97 -3.88 19.71
C GLU A 129 5.57 -5.27 19.25
N ASP A 130 4.49 -5.37 18.45
CA ASP A 130 3.88 -6.65 18.09
C ASP A 130 3.86 -6.93 16.58
N GLY A 131 4.27 -5.97 15.75
CA GLY A 131 4.27 -6.07 14.30
C GLY A 131 2.87 -6.06 13.65
N ASN A 132 1.81 -5.89 14.45
CA ASN A 132 0.46 -5.74 13.89
C ASN A 132 0.33 -4.43 13.13
N GLY A 133 -0.52 -4.42 12.13
CA GLY A 133 -0.69 -3.23 11.31
C GLY A 133 -1.69 -3.44 10.19
N PHE A 134 -1.77 -2.44 9.32
CA PHE A 134 -2.64 -2.48 8.16
C PHE A 134 -1.96 -1.90 6.92
N LEU A 135 -2.47 -2.28 5.76
CA LEU A 135 -1.93 -1.84 4.48
C LEU A 135 -2.59 -0.53 4.05
N LEU A 136 -1.78 0.40 3.53
CA LEU A 136 -2.21 1.71 3.08
C LEU A 136 -2.69 1.68 1.62
N GLY A 137 -3.52 2.64 1.25
CA GLY A 137 -3.96 2.85 -0.13
C GLY A 137 -5.07 1.95 -0.61
N MET A 138 -5.71 1.16 0.26
CA MET A 138 -6.83 0.32 -0.11
C MET A 138 -8.13 1.14 -0.14
N ASN A 139 -8.81 1.14 -1.27
CA ASN A 139 -10.15 1.70 -1.40
C ASN A 139 -11.12 0.88 -0.54
N ALA A 140 -11.69 1.51 0.48
CA ALA A 140 -12.55 0.85 1.47
C ALA A 140 -13.80 0.18 0.86
N LYS A 141 -14.28 0.69 -0.27
CA LYS A 141 -15.48 0.19 -0.94
C LYS A 141 -15.19 -0.94 -1.92
N THR A 142 -14.10 -0.84 -2.69
CA THR A 142 -13.76 -1.80 -3.75
C THR A 142 -12.74 -2.85 -3.33
N GLY A 143 -11.97 -2.59 -2.28
CA GLY A 143 -10.85 -3.41 -1.83
C GLY A 143 -9.62 -3.34 -2.75
N GLN A 144 -9.62 -2.47 -3.76
CA GLN A 144 -8.50 -2.29 -4.67
C GLN A 144 -7.49 -1.29 -4.11
N TYR A 145 -6.21 -1.51 -4.40
CA TYR A 145 -5.16 -0.58 -4.02
C TYR A 145 -5.01 0.54 -5.05
N GLU A 146 -5.05 1.80 -4.58
CA GLU A 146 -4.97 2.98 -5.42
C GLU A 146 -3.99 4.00 -4.81
N LYS A 147 -3.07 4.53 -5.63
CA LYS A 147 -2.03 5.50 -5.19
C LYS A 147 -2.62 6.74 -4.50
N LYS A 148 -3.79 7.20 -4.93
CA LYS A 148 -4.42 8.40 -4.36
C LYS A 148 -4.83 8.26 -2.89
N TYR A 149 -4.98 7.02 -2.41
CA TYR A 149 -5.33 6.71 -1.01
C TYR A 149 -4.11 6.31 -0.17
N LEU A 150 -2.89 6.47 -0.70
CA LEU A 150 -1.67 6.31 0.08
C LEU A 150 -1.49 7.52 1.00
N MET A 151 -2.10 7.45 2.17
CA MET A 151 -2.00 8.48 3.19
C MET A 151 -2.04 7.91 4.59
N ILE A 152 -1.55 8.67 5.55
CA ILE A 152 -1.50 8.29 6.96
C ILE A 152 -1.35 9.52 7.85
N SER A 153 -1.96 9.49 9.02
CA SER A 153 -1.79 10.53 10.03
C SER A 153 -0.45 10.40 10.75
N SER A 154 0.23 11.52 10.96
CA SER A 154 1.42 11.57 11.80
C SER A 154 1.11 11.34 13.29
N ASP A 155 -0.14 11.29 13.69
CA ASP A 155 -0.60 10.95 15.03
C ASP A 155 -0.26 9.52 15.42
N TYR A 156 -0.09 8.63 14.43
CA TYR A 156 0.36 7.26 14.63
C TYR A 156 1.87 7.14 14.91
N CYS A 157 2.63 8.23 14.88
CA CYS A 157 4.05 8.21 15.21
C CYS A 157 4.30 7.59 16.59
N MET A 158 5.55 7.27 16.96
CA MET A 158 5.97 6.70 18.23
C MET A 158 5.77 5.19 18.38
N SER A 159 4.53 4.71 18.29
CA SER A 159 4.22 3.29 18.46
C SER A 159 4.23 2.55 17.13
N ASN A 160 4.13 3.28 16.03
CA ASN A 160 4.00 2.73 14.68
C ASN A 160 4.96 3.40 13.71
N GLY A 161 5.20 2.73 12.60
CA GLY A 161 5.98 3.28 11.50
C GLY A 161 5.51 2.79 10.14
N VAL A 162 5.73 3.62 9.13
CA VAL A 162 5.46 3.27 7.73
C VAL A 162 6.57 2.39 7.19
N SER A 163 6.21 1.30 6.57
CA SER A 163 7.14 0.37 5.95
C SER A 163 6.63 -0.14 4.61
N ALA A 164 7.55 -0.42 3.69
CA ALA A 164 7.25 -1.12 2.45
C ALA A 164 7.45 -2.62 2.65
N MET A 165 6.40 -3.41 2.42
CA MET A 165 6.48 -4.85 2.27
C MET A 165 6.94 -5.15 0.84
N VAL A 166 8.23 -5.33 0.65
CA VAL A 166 8.84 -5.50 -0.66
C VAL A 166 9.02 -6.98 -0.98
N TYR A 167 8.50 -7.39 -2.14
CA TYR A 167 8.72 -8.73 -2.66
C TYR A 167 9.79 -8.70 -3.75
N GLN A 168 10.76 -9.60 -3.65
CA GLN A 168 11.91 -9.67 -4.52
C GLN A 168 11.92 -10.98 -5.33
N LEU A 169 12.03 -10.84 -6.65
CA LEU A 169 12.17 -11.97 -7.58
C LEU A 169 13.59 -12.52 -7.59
N ARG A 170 14.57 -11.69 -7.26
CA ARG A 170 15.99 -11.98 -7.27
C ARG A 170 16.68 -11.38 -6.05
N ASN A 171 17.88 -11.88 -5.76
CA ASN A 171 18.74 -11.25 -4.77
C ASN A 171 19.12 -9.83 -5.22
N ALA A 172 19.09 -8.90 -4.30
CA ALA A 172 19.59 -7.55 -4.51
C ALA A 172 20.93 -7.35 -3.81
N LYS A 173 21.90 -6.79 -4.52
CA LYS A 173 23.14 -6.31 -3.91
C LYS A 173 22.84 -5.26 -2.86
N GLN A 174 21.86 -4.40 -3.16
CA GLN A 174 21.42 -3.33 -2.29
C GLN A 174 19.95 -3.04 -2.52
N LEU A 175 19.23 -2.80 -1.43
CA LEU A 175 17.92 -2.14 -1.39
C LEU A 175 18.07 -0.84 -0.61
N ARG A 176 17.51 0.25 -1.14
CA ARG A 176 17.40 1.51 -0.43
C ARG A 176 15.94 1.93 -0.33
N PHE A 177 15.56 2.36 0.84
CA PHE A 177 14.26 2.96 1.15
C PHE A 177 14.51 4.41 1.53
N SER A 178 13.73 5.32 1.01
CA SER A 178 13.81 6.73 1.40
C SER A 178 12.45 7.39 1.37
N VAL A 179 12.29 8.43 2.19
CA VAL A 179 11.11 9.28 2.20
C VAL A 179 11.57 10.73 2.07
N THR A 180 11.09 11.38 1.04
CA THR A 180 11.43 12.77 0.71
C THR A 180 10.16 13.60 0.67
N ARG A 181 10.20 14.78 1.24
CA ARG A 181 9.11 15.74 1.17
C ARG A 181 9.14 16.45 -0.19
N ASP A 182 8.01 16.47 -0.88
CA ASP A 182 7.95 16.86 -2.29
C ASP A 182 8.20 18.35 -2.51
N ASP A 183 7.73 19.23 -1.62
CA ASP A 183 7.85 20.68 -1.75
C ASP A 183 9.25 21.22 -1.43
N THR A 184 9.99 20.55 -0.54
CA THR A 184 11.32 20.99 -0.09
C THR A 184 12.45 20.16 -0.67
N GLY A 185 12.17 18.92 -1.07
CA GLY A 185 13.19 17.93 -1.45
C GLY A 185 14.00 17.41 -0.24
N GLU A 186 13.55 17.69 0.98
CA GLU A 186 14.20 17.23 2.20
C GLU A 186 13.96 15.73 2.42
N GLU A 187 15.04 14.97 2.64
CA GLU A 187 14.96 13.53 2.96
C GLU A 187 14.74 13.36 4.46
N TYR A 188 13.57 12.82 4.84
CA TYR A 188 13.19 12.56 6.23
C TYR A 188 13.56 11.16 6.70
N TYR A 189 13.79 10.25 5.78
CA TYR A 189 14.13 8.87 6.07
C TYR A 189 15.00 8.28 4.98
N SER A 190 16.00 7.52 5.39
CA SER A 190 16.79 6.71 4.48
C SER A 190 17.29 5.47 5.20
N HIS A 191 17.10 4.33 4.57
CA HIS A 191 17.60 3.05 5.06
C HIS A 191 18.12 2.19 3.92
N THR A 192 19.23 1.52 4.13
CA THR A 192 19.86 0.68 3.11
C THR A 192 20.14 -0.71 3.66
N ILE A 193 19.67 -1.73 2.93
CA ILE A 193 19.94 -3.13 3.21
C ILE A 193 20.95 -3.63 2.17
N GLN A 194 22.02 -4.25 2.64
CA GLN A 194 23.02 -4.88 1.78
C GLN A 194 22.74 -6.38 1.67
N ASN A 195 22.92 -6.93 0.46
CA ASN A 195 22.76 -8.35 0.15
C ASN A 195 21.37 -8.90 0.54
N ALA A 196 20.32 -8.19 0.14
CA ALA A 196 18.95 -8.62 0.38
C ALA A 196 18.61 -9.86 -0.47
N GLY A 197 18.13 -10.91 0.21
CA GLY A 197 17.73 -12.15 -0.45
C GLY A 197 16.38 -12.06 -1.14
N LYS A 198 16.17 -12.85 -2.19
CA LYS A 198 14.87 -12.95 -2.86
C LYS A 198 13.79 -13.46 -1.89
N SER A 199 12.55 -13.09 -2.15
CA SER A 199 11.39 -13.60 -1.43
C SER A 199 11.25 -15.11 -1.61
N ILE A 200 10.92 -15.82 -0.54
CA ILE A 200 10.79 -17.25 -0.52
C ILE A 200 9.38 -17.68 -0.13
N TRP A 201 8.92 -18.77 -0.76
CA TRP A 201 7.67 -19.41 -0.37
C TRP A 201 7.79 -20.08 0.99
N TYR A 202 6.87 -19.77 1.88
CA TYR A 202 6.78 -20.35 3.21
C TYR A 202 5.56 -21.29 3.32
N PRO A 203 5.75 -22.60 3.12
CA PRO A 203 4.62 -23.55 3.00
C PRO A 203 3.73 -23.60 4.24
N ALA A 204 4.29 -23.38 5.43
CA ALA A 204 3.55 -23.42 6.69
C ALA A 204 2.44 -22.37 6.78
N TYR A 205 2.59 -21.26 6.09
CA TYR A 205 1.63 -20.16 6.10
C TYR A 205 0.98 -19.90 4.74
N ASN A 206 1.35 -20.70 3.72
CA ASN A 206 0.83 -20.58 2.36
C ASN A 206 1.01 -19.17 1.78
N LEU A 207 2.18 -18.56 1.99
CA LEU A 207 2.51 -17.22 1.51
C LEU A 207 3.98 -17.09 1.12
N PHE A 208 4.29 -16.08 0.29
CA PHE A 208 5.66 -15.62 0.11
C PHE A 208 6.06 -14.70 1.25
N TYR A 209 7.26 -14.92 1.77
CA TYR A 209 7.83 -14.07 2.81
C TYR A 209 8.61 -12.92 2.16
N TYR A 210 8.26 -11.69 2.49
CA TYR A 210 9.07 -10.54 2.14
C TYR A 210 10.29 -10.51 3.06
N ASN A 211 11.49 -10.37 2.47
CA ASN A 211 12.74 -10.55 3.19
C ASN A 211 13.49 -9.23 3.44
N ALA A 212 12.80 -8.11 3.33
CA ALA A 212 13.35 -6.85 3.73
C ALA A 212 13.07 -6.66 5.22
N ASP A 213 14.12 -6.71 6.04
CA ASP A 213 14.05 -6.19 7.41
C ASP A 213 13.77 -4.70 7.30
N SER A 214 12.48 -4.41 7.23
CA SER A 214 12.02 -3.06 7.11
C SER A 214 12.24 -2.34 8.42
N THR A 215 13.20 -1.48 8.44
CA THR A 215 13.15 -0.41 9.42
C THR A 215 11.99 0.48 9.06
N MET A 216 11.08 0.61 9.99
CA MET A 216 9.90 1.44 9.82
C MET A 216 10.28 2.91 9.97
N TRP A 217 9.79 3.75 9.08
CA TRP A 217 9.86 5.20 9.25
C TRP A 217 8.81 5.66 10.25
N ASN A 218 9.24 6.22 11.38
CA ASN A 218 8.37 6.57 12.50
C ASN A 218 7.68 7.95 12.38
N MET A 219 7.80 8.62 11.24
CA MET A 219 7.17 9.92 10.99
C MET A 219 7.54 11.02 12.02
N THR A 220 8.75 10.97 12.57
CA THR A 220 9.25 12.01 13.46
C THR A 220 10.40 12.77 12.82
N CYS A 221 10.47 14.09 13.07
CA CYS A 221 11.55 14.97 12.60
C CYS A 221 12.71 15.02 13.60
N SER A 222 12.40 15.19 14.85
CA SER A 222 13.40 15.37 15.89
C SER A 222 12.91 14.91 17.25
N TYR A 223 13.88 14.62 18.11
CA TYR A 223 13.65 14.33 19.51
C TYR A 223 14.54 15.27 20.31
N GLU A 224 13.98 16.39 20.76
CA GLU A 224 14.70 17.38 21.54
C GLU A 224 14.02 17.60 22.89
N ASP A 225 14.80 17.58 23.98
CA ASP A 225 14.35 17.84 25.36
C ASP A 225 13.16 16.99 25.82
N GLY A 226 13.03 15.76 25.30
CA GLY A 226 11.91 14.89 25.62
C GLY A 226 10.63 15.23 24.81
N LEU A 227 10.69 16.20 23.93
CA LEU A 227 9.60 16.53 22.99
C LEU A 227 9.87 15.89 21.65
N ILE A 228 8.84 15.27 21.11
CA ILE A 228 8.87 14.69 19.77
C ILE A 228 8.18 15.63 18.82
N SER A 229 8.91 15.99 17.78
CA SER A 229 8.39 16.73 16.65
C SER A 229 7.95 15.76 15.57
N ARG A 230 6.68 15.79 15.20
CA ARG A 230 6.13 15.03 14.08
C ARG A 230 6.55 15.65 12.76
N VAL A 231 6.57 14.84 11.69
CA VAL A 231 6.73 15.40 10.35
C VAL A 231 5.51 16.26 10.00
N PRO A 232 5.70 17.38 9.28
CA PRO A 232 4.59 18.22 8.90
C PRO A 232 3.67 17.54 7.89
N ASP A 233 2.39 17.92 7.91
CA ASP A 233 1.45 17.48 6.88
C ASP A 233 1.90 17.95 5.49
N GLY A 234 1.57 17.14 4.49
CA GLY A 234 1.91 17.42 3.11
C GLY A 234 2.19 16.19 2.26
N ALA A 235 2.67 16.43 1.05
CA ALA A 235 3.01 15.38 0.10
C ALA A 235 4.46 14.94 0.28
N TYR A 236 4.65 13.62 0.27
CA TYR A 236 5.92 12.93 0.35
C TYR A 236 6.01 11.86 -0.73
N THR A 237 7.22 11.52 -1.11
CA THR A 237 7.50 10.37 -1.96
C THR A 237 8.22 9.30 -1.14
N TYR A 238 7.59 8.13 -1.01
CA TYR A 238 8.24 6.93 -0.50
C TYR A 238 8.87 6.20 -1.67
N GLN A 239 10.20 6.10 -1.69
CA GLN A 239 10.96 5.50 -2.78
C GLN A 239 11.58 4.18 -2.34
N VAL A 240 11.55 3.20 -3.24
CA VAL A 240 12.26 1.93 -3.11
C VAL A 240 13.16 1.77 -4.34
N GLU A 241 14.44 1.55 -4.08
CA GLU A 241 15.47 1.36 -5.10
C GLU A 241 16.17 0.02 -4.89
N ALA A 242 16.37 -0.75 -5.96
CA ALA A 242 16.99 -2.05 -5.91
C ALA A 242 18.10 -2.17 -6.97
N TRP A 243 19.27 -2.56 -6.55
CA TRP A 243 20.40 -2.91 -7.42
C TRP A 243 20.55 -4.43 -7.43
N GLY A 244 20.42 -5.04 -8.59
CA GLY A 244 20.67 -6.46 -8.77
C GLY A 244 22.15 -6.81 -8.52
N GLU A 245 22.41 -8.09 -8.28
CA GLU A 245 23.78 -8.57 -8.12
C GLU A 245 24.56 -8.39 -9.43
N GLY A 246 25.70 -7.68 -9.35
CA GLY A 246 26.52 -7.33 -10.52
C GLY A 246 26.07 -6.09 -11.29
N ALA A 247 24.94 -5.48 -10.93
CA ALA A 247 24.43 -4.25 -11.56
C ALA A 247 25.36 -3.04 -11.31
N GLY A 248 25.46 -2.15 -12.31
CA GLY A 248 26.08 -0.84 -12.19
C GLY A 248 25.22 0.13 -11.35
N GLU A 249 25.74 1.32 -11.11
CA GLU A 249 24.98 2.33 -10.37
C GLU A 249 23.75 2.82 -11.15
N GLU A 250 23.85 2.82 -12.49
CA GLU A 250 22.78 3.20 -13.41
C GLU A 250 21.69 2.13 -13.59
N ASP A 251 21.99 0.87 -13.25
CA ASP A 251 21.08 -0.27 -13.45
C ASP A 251 20.14 -0.46 -12.23
N VAL A 252 19.66 0.64 -11.68
CA VAL A 252 18.73 0.64 -10.55
C VAL A 252 17.29 0.40 -11.02
N GLN A 253 16.62 -0.52 -10.37
CA GLN A 253 15.16 -0.62 -10.47
C GLN A 253 14.54 0.15 -9.32
N ALA A 254 13.66 1.08 -9.64
CA ALA A 254 13.04 1.93 -8.65
C ALA A 254 11.55 2.07 -8.88
N PHE A 255 10.81 2.22 -7.79
CA PHE A 255 9.46 2.75 -7.82
C PHE A 255 9.27 3.81 -6.74
N SER A 256 8.44 4.79 -7.08
CA SER A 256 8.09 5.90 -6.21
C SER A 256 6.59 5.84 -5.90
N LEU A 257 6.25 5.87 -4.64
CA LEU A 257 4.89 5.86 -4.15
C LEU A 257 4.58 7.21 -3.52
N PRO A 258 3.57 7.95 -4.02
CA PRO A 258 3.14 9.16 -3.36
C PRO A 258 2.58 8.78 -1.99
N LEU A 259 2.96 9.51 -0.96
CA LEU A 259 2.47 9.33 0.39
C LEU A 259 2.06 10.68 0.94
N VAL A 260 0.82 10.81 1.38
CA VAL A 260 0.33 12.03 2.02
C VAL A 260 0.37 11.83 3.53
N ILE A 261 1.00 12.77 4.23
CA ILE A 261 0.86 12.89 5.69
C ILE A 261 -0.24 13.90 5.94
N ASP A 262 -1.24 13.49 6.71
CA ASP A 262 -2.43 14.27 6.99
C ASP A 262 -2.91 13.98 8.42
N SER A 263 -2.91 14.99 9.26
CA SER A 263 -3.36 14.92 10.66
C SER A 263 -4.60 15.77 10.92
N GLU A 264 -5.28 16.24 9.87
CA GLU A 264 -6.54 16.96 10.00
C GLU A 264 -7.72 15.97 10.04
N ASP A 265 -8.62 16.17 11.00
CA ASP A 265 -9.81 15.35 11.15
C ASP A 265 -10.89 15.72 10.12
N PRO A 266 -11.65 14.73 9.59
CA PRO A 266 -12.86 15.00 8.83
C PRO A 266 -13.93 15.68 9.69
N ARG A 267 -14.76 16.53 9.06
CA ARG A 267 -15.73 17.35 9.79
C ARG A 267 -17.11 17.38 9.15
N VAL A 268 -18.11 17.59 10.00
CA VAL A 268 -19.49 17.88 9.58
C VAL A 268 -19.61 19.37 9.23
N LEU A 269 -20.15 19.66 8.05
CA LEU A 269 -20.45 21.02 7.59
C LEU A 269 -21.91 21.41 7.90
N GLY A 270 -22.80 20.43 7.90
CA GLY A 270 -24.22 20.63 8.19
C GLY A 270 -24.99 19.32 8.22
N TYR A 271 -26.15 19.35 8.85
CA TYR A 271 -27.06 18.22 8.87
C TYR A 271 -28.52 18.70 8.96
N GLU A 272 -29.45 17.87 8.49
CA GLU A 272 -30.88 18.10 8.60
C GLU A 272 -31.64 16.78 8.67
N ALA A 273 -32.55 16.66 9.64
CA ALA A 273 -33.50 15.55 9.66
C ALA A 273 -34.69 15.86 8.73
N VAL A 274 -34.97 14.97 7.79
CA VAL A 274 -35.98 15.12 6.76
C VAL A 274 -36.95 13.95 6.72
N GLU A 275 -38.22 14.19 6.45
CA GLU A 275 -39.22 13.13 6.26
C GLU A 275 -39.53 12.98 4.76
N GLU A 276 -39.42 11.76 4.25
CA GLU A 276 -39.77 11.40 2.89
C GLU A 276 -40.52 10.06 2.88
N ASP A 277 -41.67 10.04 2.23
CA ASP A 277 -42.55 8.85 2.15
C ASP A 277 -42.87 8.19 3.51
N GLY A 278 -42.99 8.99 4.58
CA GLY A 278 -43.28 8.52 5.93
C GLY A 278 -42.09 7.87 6.65
N LYS A 279 -40.90 8.02 6.16
CA LYS A 279 -39.64 7.64 6.79
C LYS A 279 -38.83 8.87 7.14
N LEU A 280 -38.11 8.77 8.24
CA LEU A 280 -37.19 9.81 8.68
C LEU A 280 -35.77 9.48 8.27
N PHE A 281 -35.09 10.47 7.71
CA PHE A 281 -33.69 10.41 7.29
C PHE A 281 -32.89 11.56 7.93
N LEU A 282 -31.59 11.36 8.07
CA LEU A 282 -30.63 12.41 8.38
C LEU A 282 -29.79 12.68 7.15
N ASP A 283 -29.96 13.84 6.55
CA ASP A 283 -29.08 14.34 5.49
C ASP A 283 -27.89 15.04 6.14
N VAL A 284 -26.68 14.71 5.69
CA VAL A 284 -25.44 15.20 6.27
C VAL A 284 -24.50 15.69 5.17
N GLU A 285 -23.85 16.80 5.42
CA GLU A 285 -22.76 17.31 4.61
C GLU A 285 -21.44 17.17 5.38
N LEU A 286 -20.49 16.43 4.81
CA LEU A 286 -19.16 16.20 5.37
C LEU A 286 -18.09 16.79 4.46
N SER A 287 -16.93 17.09 5.02
CA SER A 287 -15.74 17.46 4.26
C SER A 287 -14.49 17.04 4.99
N ASP A 288 -13.46 16.84 4.20
CA ASP A 288 -12.09 16.61 4.64
C ASP A 288 -11.13 17.35 3.72
N ASN A 289 -9.94 17.72 4.21
CA ASN A 289 -8.90 18.35 3.38
C ASN A 289 -8.36 17.38 2.31
N ASN A 290 -8.49 16.05 2.52
CA ASN A 290 -8.17 15.00 1.56
C ASN A 290 -9.42 14.19 1.20
N PHE A 291 -9.57 12.95 1.67
CA PHE A 291 -10.66 12.06 1.26
C PHE A 291 -11.37 11.48 2.47
N VAL A 292 -12.65 11.73 2.60
CA VAL A 292 -13.48 10.99 3.58
C VAL A 292 -13.58 9.53 3.14
N MET A 293 -13.25 8.59 4.02
CA MET A 293 -13.28 7.15 3.77
C MET A 293 -14.60 6.53 4.17
N ALA A 294 -15.08 6.87 5.39
CA ALA A 294 -16.30 6.26 5.93
C ALA A 294 -17.02 7.22 6.87
N ALA A 295 -18.33 6.99 7.03
CA ALA A 295 -19.13 7.64 8.06
C ALA A 295 -20.22 6.71 8.59
N GLN A 296 -20.60 6.90 9.86
CA GLN A 296 -21.66 6.16 10.53
C GLN A 296 -22.35 7.02 11.57
N LEU A 297 -23.66 6.88 11.70
CA LEU A 297 -24.38 7.48 12.82
C LEU A 297 -24.29 6.57 14.04
N VAL A 298 -23.88 7.11 15.18
CA VAL A 298 -23.73 6.44 16.46
C VAL A 298 -24.52 7.16 17.56
N ASP A 299 -24.71 6.52 18.71
CA ASP A 299 -25.36 7.17 19.85
C ASP A 299 -24.47 8.26 20.49
N GLU A 300 -25.03 9.07 21.37
CA GLU A 300 -24.30 10.14 22.07
C GLU A 300 -23.09 9.62 22.86
N THR A 301 -23.11 8.36 23.26
CA THR A 301 -22.03 7.72 24.04
C THR A 301 -20.95 7.11 23.17
N GLU A 302 -21.10 7.17 21.83
CA GLU A 302 -20.16 6.65 20.83
C GLU A 302 -19.98 5.12 20.90
N GLN A 303 -20.88 4.42 21.61
CA GLN A 303 -20.76 2.98 21.85
C GLN A 303 -21.62 2.13 20.92
N ASN A 304 -22.75 2.67 20.44
CA ASN A 304 -23.71 1.91 19.67
C ASN A 304 -24.01 2.54 18.33
N ALA A 305 -23.95 1.73 17.27
CA ALA A 305 -24.34 2.18 15.93
C ALA A 305 -25.85 2.45 15.88
N LEU A 306 -26.24 3.57 15.29
CA LEU A 306 -27.62 3.94 14.99
C LEU A 306 -27.96 3.81 13.51
N SER A 307 -26.94 3.57 12.65
CA SER A 307 -27.10 3.29 11.22
C SER A 307 -26.09 2.24 10.75
N GLU A 308 -26.27 1.77 9.53
CA GLU A 308 -25.19 1.08 8.83
C GLU A 308 -24.05 2.08 8.51
N GLY A 309 -22.81 1.57 8.51
CA GLY A 309 -21.65 2.35 8.08
C GLY A 309 -21.65 2.54 6.55
N VAL A 310 -21.32 3.72 6.11
CA VAL A 310 -21.21 4.06 4.67
C VAL A 310 -19.74 4.19 4.31
N MET A 311 -19.28 3.33 3.39
CA MET A 311 -17.95 3.44 2.78
C MET A 311 -18.03 4.32 1.54
N LEU A 312 -17.12 5.26 1.41
CA LEU A 312 -17.11 6.28 0.37
C LEU A 312 -16.03 6.02 -0.67
N GLU A 313 -16.31 6.42 -1.90
CA GLU A 313 -15.37 6.42 -3.00
C GLU A 313 -15.62 7.61 -3.93
N GLY A 314 -14.59 8.04 -4.65
CA GLY A 314 -14.72 9.03 -5.72
C GLY A 314 -14.87 10.48 -5.26
N ASN A 315 -14.93 10.75 -3.95
CA ASN A 315 -14.84 12.14 -3.46
C ASN A 315 -13.44 12.72 -3.74
N GLN A 316 -13.35 14.03 -3.74
CA GLN A 316 -12.12 14.77 -4.01
C GLN A 316 -11.66 15.50 -2.76
N PRO A 317 -10.36 15.83 -2.64
CA PRO A 317 -9.85 16.64 -1.53
C PRO A 317 -10.63 17.95 -1.37
N GLY A 318 -11.11 18.22 -0.15
CA GLY A 318 -11.89 19.40 0.17
C GLY A 318 -13.33 19.43 -0.39
N GLU A 319 -13.79 18.37 -1.03
CA GLU A 319 -15.16 18.29 -1.56
C GLU A 319 -16.17 18.13 -0.42
N THR A 320 -17.36 18.74 -0.61
CA THR A 320 -18.50 18.47 0.26
C THR A 320 -19.18 17.18 -0.15
N VAL A 321 -19.08 16.18 0.69
CA VAL A 321 -19.73 14.88 0.53
C VAL A 321 -21.11 14.92 1.17
N LYS A 322 -22.15 14.51 0.42
CA LYS A 322 -23.52 14.44 0.91
C LYS A 322 -23.90 13.00 1.17
N LEU A 323 -24.38 12.73 2.38
CA LEU A 323 -24.82 11.42 2.82
C LEU A 323 -26.24 11.49 3.35
N ARG A 324 -26.95 10.37 3.26
CA ARG A 324 -28.27 10.19 3.86
C ARG A 324 -28.30 8.92 4.68
N PHE A 325 -28.65 9.05 5.95
CA PHE A 325 -28.84 7.93 6.88
C PHE A 325 -30.32 7.67 7.12
N ASP A 326 -30.78 6.44 6.94
CA ASP A 326 -32.14 6.00 7.33
C ASP A 326 -32.20 5.89 8.86
N LEU A 327 -33.10 6.66 9.47
CA LEU A 327 -33.24 6.73 10.92
C LEU A 327 -34.22 5.68 11.49
N THR A 328 -34.72 4.77 10.68
CA THR A 328 -35.69 3.74 11.15
C THR A 328 -35.16 2.95 12.33
N TYR A 329 -33.90 2.56 12.32
CA TYR A 329 -33.28 1.81 13.42
C TYR A 329 -33.08 2.68 14.66
N ALA A 330 -32.62 3.91 14.51
CA ALA A 330 -32.50 4.88 15.59
C ALA A 330 -33.87 5.13 16.29
N GLN A 331 -34.94 5.28 15.50
CA GLN A 331 -36.32 5.43 16.03
C GLN A 331 -36.78 4.21 16.80
N GLN A 332 -36.48 2.98 16.35
CA GLN A 332 -36.79 1.76 17.07
C GLN A 332 -36.11 1.69 18.44
N LEU A 333 -34.92 2.24 18.55
CA LEU A 333 -34.17 2.37 19.80
C LEU A 333 -34.64 3.55 20.66
N GLY A 334 -35.55 4.41 20.16
CA GLY A 334 -35.96 5.65 20.82
C GLY A 334 -34.87 6.72 20.86
N ALA A 335 -33.88 6.63 19.98
CA ALA A 335 -32.82 7.61 19.90
C ALA A 335 -33.34 8.89 19.21
N VAL A 336 -33.22 10.02 19.89
CA VAL A 336 -33.55 11.36 19.37
C VAL A 336 -32.33 12.23 19.12
N ARG A 337 -31.18 11.73 19.53
CA ARG A 337 -29.84 12.35 19.40
C ARG A 337 -28.79 11.33 19.03
N GLY A 338 -27.73 11.77 18.38
CA GLY A 338 -26.59 10.94 18.02
C GLY A 338 -25.35 11.78 17.72
N ARG A 339 -24.32 11.11 17.28
CA ARG A 339 -23.09 11.71 16.73
C ARG A 339 -22.77 11.05 15.41
N LEU A 340 -22.04 11.75 14.56
CA LEU A 340 -21.47 11.18 13.36
C LEU A 340 -20.03 10.76 13.64
N TYR A 341 -19.76 9.48 13.55
CA TYR A 341 -18.42 8.93 13.43
C TYR A 341 -17.96 9.11 11.97
N MET A 342 -16.78 9.63 11.80
CA MET A 342 -16.16 9.88 10.51
C MET A 342 -14.74 9.33 10.52
N LEU A 343 -14.30 8.83 9.38
CA LEU A 343 -12.97 8.31 9.16
C LEU A 343 -12.48 8.77 7.80
N ASP A 344 -11.27 9.28 7.72
CA ASP A 344 -10.62 9.60 6.46
C ASP A 344 -9.65 8.50 5.99
N TYR A 345 -9.04 8.67 4.83
CA TYR A 345 -8.06 7.72 4.30
C TYR A 345 -6.68 7.84 4.95
N ALA A 346 -6.40 8.87 5.74
CA ALA A 346 -5.24 8.96 6.61
C ALA A 346 -5.46 8.30 7.98
N TYR A 347 -6.67 7.73 8.18
CA TYR A 347 -7.13 7.08 9.39
C TYR A 347 -7.29 8.03 10.58
N ASN A 348 -7.55 9.33 10.32
CA ASN A 348 -8.02 10.23 11.37
C ASN A 348 -9.48 9.91 11.67
N GLU A 349 -9.76 9.67 12.96
CA GLU A 349 -11.09 9.35 13.46
C GLU A 349 -11.69 10.58 14.17
N ALA A 350 -12.89 10.96 13.78
CA ALA A 350 -13.59 12.08 14.40
C ALA A 350 -15.04 11.76 14.74
N PHE A 351 -15.51 12.35 15.83
CA PHE A 351 -16.93 12.40 16.17
C PHE A 351 -17.42 13.85 16.05
N SER A 352 -18.60 14.02 15.48
CA SER A 352 -19.24 15.32 15.45
C SER A 352 -19.69 15.77 16.84
N ASP A 353 -20.08 17.02 16.97
CA ASP A 353 -21.01 17.44 18.03
C ASP A 353 -22.29 16.60 17.96
N VAL A 354 -23.05 16.62 19.06
CA VAL A 354 -24.34 15.93 19.11
C VAL A 354 -25.29 16.54 18.07
N VAL A 355 -25.89 15.68 17.27
CA VAL A 355 -26.87 16.04 16.24
C VAL A 355 -28.27 15.62 16.67
N SER A 356 -29.30 16.42 16.34
CA SER A 356 -30.70 16.05 16.53
C SER A 356 -31.15 15.13 15.41
N LEU A 357 -31.82 14.04 15.78
CA LEU A 357 -32.47 13.09 14.87
C LEU A 357 -33.96 13.37 14.67
N GLU A 358 -34.44 14.50 15.16
CA GLU A 358 -35.84 14.93 15.06
C GLU A 358 -36.00 16.04 14.01
N LEU A 359 -37.19 16.10 13.42
CA LEU A 359 -37.56 17.16 12.47
C LEU A 359 -37.44 18.54 13.12
N GLY A 360 -36.80 19.48 12.41
CA GLY A 360 -36.57 20.84 12.87
C GLY A 360 -35.41 21.00 13.86
N GLY A 361 -34.62 19.94 14.08
CA GLY A 361 -33.43 19.97 14.92
C GLY A 361 -33.76 20.12 16.43
N PHE A 362 -32.77 20.60 17.19
CA PHE A 362 -32.99 20.86 18.61
C PHE A 362 -34.01 21.97 18.83
N GLN A 363 -34.92 21.74 19.74
CA GLN A 363 -35.96 22.71 20.11
C GLN A 363 -35.74 23.22 21.53
N PRO A 364 -36.13 24.48 21.86
CA PRO A 364 -36.15 24.97 23.21
C PRO A 364 -37.09 24.15 24.09
N GLU A 365 -36.56 23.52 25.13
CA GLU A 365 -37.35 22.71 26.08
C GLU A 365 -37.87 23.56 27.24
N SER A 366 -37.12 24.56 27.67
CA SER A 366 -37.51 25.44 28.76
C SER A 366 -36.86 26.82 28.65
N VAL A 367 -37.51 27.80 29.23
CA VAL A 367 -36.97 29.14 29.45
C VAL A 367 -37.06 29.48 30.91
N THR A 368 -35.96 29.86 31.51
CA THR A 368 -35.91 30.33 32.89
C THR A 368 -35.41 31.76 32.95
N VAL A 369 -35.83 32.51 33.95
CA VAL A 369 -35.40 33.88 34.17
C VAL A 369 -34.56 33.94 35.44
N ASP A 370 -33.39 34.53 35.36
CA ASP A 370 -32.52 34.74 36.52
C ASP A 370 -32.30 36.24 36.79
N PRO A 371 -32.55 36.72 38.00
CA PRO A 371 -33.15 36.01 39.13
C PRO A 371 -34.66 35.73 38.94
N SER A 372 -35.12 34.53 39.25
CA SER A 372 -36.53 34.12 39.11
C SER A 372 -37.45 34.78 40.17
N GLN A 373 -36.89 35.27 41.24
CA GLN A 373 -37.59 35.98 42.32
C GLN A 373 -36.78 37.12 42.90
N GLY A 374 -37.44 38.18 43.32
CA GLY A 374 -36.77 39.28 43.95
C GLY A 374 -37.76 40.33 44.45
N THR A 375 -37.31 41.23 45.31
CA THR A 375 -38.08 42.38 45.79
C THR A 375 -37.71 43.61 45.00
N ALA A 376 -38.61 44.13 44.19
CA ALA A 376 -38.42 45.39 43.47
C ALA A 376 -38.67 46.59 44.39
N LEU A 377 -37.69 47.46 44.55
CA LEU A 377 -37.81 48.74 45.22
C LEU A 377 -37.98 49.83 44.18
N VAL A 378 -38.80 50.83 44.48
CA VAL A 378 -38.99 51.96 43.57
C VAL A 378 -37.67 52.67 43.27
N GLY A 379 -37.35 52.78 42.00
CA GLY A 379 -36.11 53.42 41.53
C GLY A 379 -34.90 52.47 41.38
N HIS A 380 -35.05 51.19 41.69
CA HIS A 380 -33.99 50.21 41.38
C HIS A 380 -34.19 49.60 39.99
N VAL A 381 -33.06 49.37 39.31
CA VAL A 381 -32.98 48.65 38.03
C VAL A 381 -32.63 47.20 38.30
N TRP A 382 -33.44 46.30 37.76
CA TRP A 382 -33.17 44.88 37.78
C TRP A 382 -32.69 44.43 36.41
N ASN A 383 -31.57 43.74 36.37
CA ASN A 383 -31.14 43.01 35.20
C ASN A 383 -31.69 41.62 35.28
N LEU A 384 -32.46 41.24 34.28
CA LEU A 384 -33.02 39.89 34.14
C LEU A 384 -32.36 39.23 32.97
N GLU A 385 -31.97 37.98 33.11
CA GLU A 385 -31.45 37.15 32.05
C GLU A 385 -32.40 36.02 31.76
N ALA A 386 -32.66 35.75 30.47
CA ALA A 386 -33.44 34.60 30.06
C ALA A 386 -32.46 33.50 29.64
N ILE A 387 -32.58 32.32 30.25
CA ILE A 387 -31.78 31.17 29.96
C ILE A 387 -32.67 30.15 29.24
N VAL A 388 -32.39 29.91 27.98
CA VAL A 388 -33.07 28.91 27.13
C VAL A 388 -32.28 27.61 27.18
N ARG A 389 -32.92 26.49 27.42
CA ARG A 389 -32.25 25.18 27.52
C ARG A 389 -32.81 24.19 26.51
N PRO A 390 -31.97 23.24 26.02
CA PRO A 390 -30.53 23.08 26.26
C PRO A 390 -29.72 24.14 25.52
N GLU A 391 -28.93 24.94 26.24
CA GLU A 391 -28.20 26.08 25.66
C GLU A 391 -27.14 25.67 24.66
N GLU A 392 -26.46 24.55 24.93
CA GLU A 392 -25.34 24.03 24.16
C GLU A 392 -25.72 23.57 22.75
N TYR A 393 -26.99 23.22 22.50
CA TYR A 393 -27.43 22.66 21.21
C TYR A 393 -28.29 23.62 20.37
N LEU A 394 -28.67 24.78 20.93
CA LEU A 394 -29.54 25.73 20.23
C LEU A 394 -28.73 26.78 19.49
N THR A 395 -29.21 27.13 18.29
CA THR A 395 -28.62 28.26 17.52
C THR A 395 -28.88 29.60 18.23
N PRO A 396 -28.14 30.67 17.92
CA PRO A 396 -28.41 31.99 18.46
C PRO A 396 -29.86 32.48 18.22
N GLU A 397 -30.44 32.11 17.07
CA GLU A 397 -31.85 32.43 16.73
C GLU A 397 -32.83 31.68 17.61
N GLN A 398 -32.61 30.41 17.88
CA GLN A 398 -33.45 29.57 18.75
C GLN A 398 -33.38 29.99 20.22
N ARG A 399 -32.33 30.69 20.63
CA ARG A 399 -32.17 31.23 22.00
C ARG A 399 -32.79 32.62 22.19
N GLN A 400 -33.34 33.22 21.12
CA GLN A 400 -33.99 34.51 21.25
C GLN A 400 -35.30 34.39 22.01
N VAL A 401 -35.50 35.30 22.97
CA VAL A 401 -36.75 35.40 23.77
C VAL A 401 -37.36 36.79 23.59
N THR A 402 -38.71 36.81 23.58
CA THR A 402 -39.44 38.09 23.56
C THR A 402 -39.95 38.38 24.98
N TRP A 403 -39.61 39.55 25.49
CA TRP A 403 -40.06 40.03 26.78
C TRP A 403 -41.38 40.79 26.63
N SER A 404 -42.32 40.48 27.49
CA SER A 404 -43.56 41.24 27.60
C SER A 404 -43.78 41.64 29.04
N VAL A 405 -44.33 42.84 29.25
CA VAL A 405 -44.66 43.40 30.56
C VAL A 405 -46.19 43.55 30.68
#